data_c4679f70fb5cd616613894829edda5c4
#
_entry.id   c4679f70fb5cd616613894829edda5c4
#
_cell.length_a   1.000
_cell.length_b   1.000
_cell.length_c   1.000
_cell.angle_alpha   90.00
_cell.angle_beta   90.00
_cell.angle_gamma   90.00
#
_symmetry.space_group_name_H-M   'P 1'
#
loop_
_entity.id
_entity.type
_entity.pdbx_description
1 polymer ?
#
loop_
_entity_poly.entity_id
_entity_poly.type
_entity_poly.pdbx_seq_one_letter_code
_entity_poly.pdbx_strand_id
1 'polypeptide(L)'
;CIGNSGPLPESIDRAIMEKGLIVGSVISGNRNFEGRVHQNVKASYLASPPLVVAYALAGTLNIDLLNDPLGFDHENKPVFLADIWPSDEELKETISLAITPEMFQEKYSDVMQEPLWDSIPAESSSLYDWEPDSTYIRLPTFFEGIKPQPEKIEPIKDARVLLKLGDSVTTDHISPAGAFPSSGPAGRYLIENGVKFSDFNSFGSRRGNHEVMMRGTFANVRIRNQLAPDTEGGVTTYLPTNEVMDIYDASMRYQSENVPLIVLAGSQYGTGSSRDWAAKGTLLLGVKAVISTSFERIHR
;
A
#
# COMPACT_ATOMS: atom_id res chain seq x y z
N CYS A 1 9.41 -6.19 -3.92
CA CYS A 1 9.44 -5.97 -2.47
C CYS A 1 8.20 -5.22 -2.04
N ILE A 2 7.48 -5.75 -1.07
CA ILE A 2 6.37 -5.08 -0.42
C ILE A 2 6.98 -4.26 0.71
N GLY A 3 7.17 -2.97 0.51
CA GLY A 3 7.75 -2.12 1.53
C GLY A 3 6.70 -1.66 2.55
N ASN A 4 6.29 -2.52 3.46
CA ASN A 4 5.42 -2.17 4.58
C ASN A 4 6.21 -2.26 5.89
N SER A 5 5.97 -1.33 6.80
CA SER A 5 6.63 -1.32 8.12
C SER A 5 5.95 -2.21 9.16
N GLY A 6 4.82 -2.81 8.84
CA GLY A 6 4.01 -3.57 9.78
C GLY A 6 3.12 -2.69 10.67
N PRO A 7 2.34 -3.31 11.59
CA PRO A 7 1.47 -2.59 12.50
C PRO A 7 2.26 -1.81 13.55
N LEU A 8 1.71 -0.70 14.01
CA LEU A 8 2.18 -0.02 15.20
C LEU A 8 1.84 -0.85 16.46
N PRO A 9 2.60 -0.71 17.56
CA PRO A 9 2.18 -1.25 18.84
C PRO A 9 0.76 -0.78 19.19
N GLU A 10 -0.10 -1.69 19.67
CA GLU A 10 -1.53 -1.41 19.89
C GLU A 10 -1.78 -0.19 20.77
N SER A 11 -0.96 0.00 21.81
CA SER A 11 -1.06 1.15 22.73
C SER A 11 -0.78 2.48 22.03
N ILE A 12 0.16 2.50 21.08
CA ILE A 12 0.52 3.68 20.29
C ILE A 12 -0.58 3.97 19.27
N ASP A 13 -1.02 2.95 18.54
CA ASP A 13 -2.07 3.11 17.53
C ASP A 13 -3.38 3.62 18.15
N ARG A 14 -3.77 3.06 19.29
CA ARG A 14 -4.92 3.51 20.08
C ARG A 14 -4.77 4.97 20.53
N ALA A 15 -3.60 5.36 21.06
CA ALA A 15 -3.36 6.73 21.49
C ALA A 15 -3.43 7.74 20.34
N ILE A 16 -2.94 7.37 19.15
CA ILE A 16 -3.04 8.21 17.94
C ILE A 16 -4.51 8.43 17.59
N MET A 17 -5.30 7.35 17.53
CA MET A 17 -6.71 7.40 17.13
C MET A 17 -7.57 8.16 18.14
N GLU A 18 -7.48 7.85 19.43
CA GLU A 18 -8.32 8.43 20.48
C GLU A 18 -8.02 9.90 20.73
N LYS A 19 -6.75 10.30 20.62
CA LYS A 19 -6.31 11.69 20.90
C LYS A 19 -6.13 12.55 19.65
N GLY A 20 -6.36 11.98 18.44
CA GLY A 20 -6.18 12.69 17.18
C GLY A 20 -4.74 13.20 16.96
N LEU A 21 -3.73 12.44 17.39
CA LEU A 21 -2.34 12.87 17.34
C LEU A 21 -1.83 12.91 15.90
N ILE A 22 -1.05 13.94 15.58
CA ILE A 22 -0.29 14.00 14.34
C ILE A 22 1.08 13.41 14.61
N VAL A 23 1.34 12.23 14.06
CA VAL A 23 2.61 11.53 14.21
C VAL A 23 3.32 11.39 12.87
N GLY A 24 4.65 11.42 12.93
CA GLY A 24 5.51 11.17 11.79
C GLY A 24 6.39 9.93 12.00
N SER A 25 6.94 9.41 10.92
CA SER A 25 7.95 8.34 10.95
C SER A 25 9.24 8.78 10.31
N VAL A 26 10.36 8.27 10.84
CA VAL A 26 11.69 8.40 10.22
C VAL A 26 12.20 7.00 9.92
N ILE A 27 12.51 6.73 8.65
CA ILE A 27 12.92 5.40 8.18
C ILE A 27 14.11 5.49 7.25
N SER A 28 14.93 4.44 7.19
CA SER A 28 16.16 4.43 6.39
C SER A 28 16.13 3.54 5.13
N GLY A 29 15.06 2.83 4.87
CA GLY A 29 15.08 1.78 3.87
C GLY A 29 13.97 1.73 2.84
N ASN A 30 12.83 2.35 3.04
CA ASN A 30 11.70 2.25 2.13
C ASN A 30 11.38 3.57 1.45
N ARG A 31 11.29 3.55 0.10
CA ARG A 31 10.94 4.72 -0.72
C ARG A 31 9.45 4.90 -0.98
N ASN A 32 8.62 3.94 -0.62
CA ASN A 32 7.19 3.96 -0.90
C ASN A 32 6.44 4.40 0.36
N PHE A 33 6.43 5.69 0.64
CA PHE A 33 5.91 6.21 1.90
C PHE A 33 4.40 6.29 2.00
N GLU A 34 3.74 6.74 0.95
CA GLU A 34 2.32 7.07 0.98
C GLU A 34 1.45 5.85 1.25
N GLY A 35 0.85 5.82 2.44
CA GLY A 35 -0.02 4.74 2.90
C GLY A 35 0.65 3.39 3.16
N ARG A 36 1.99 3.28 2.96
CA ARG A 36 2.71 2.02 3.16
C ARG A 36 3.47 1.92 4.47
N VAL A 37 3.82 3.05 5.09
CA VAL A 37 4.43 3.03 6.42
C VAL A 37 3.36 2.62 7.43
N HIS A 38 2.36 3.44 7.62
CA HIS A 38 1.18 3.12 8.41
C HIS A 38 0.05 4.12 8.09
N GLN A 39 -1.20 3.66 8.10
CA GLN A 39 -2.36 4.50 7.78
C GLN A 39 -2.54 5.69 8.73
N ASN A 40 -2.14 5.54 10.00
CA ASN A 40 -2.26 6.57 11.03
C ASN A 40 -1.04 7.49 11.14
N VAL A 41 0.00 7.27 10.32
CA VAL A 41 1.17 8.16 10.22
C VAL A 41 0.93 9.20 9.15
N LYS A 42 0.96 10.50 9.53
CA LYS A 42 0.62 11.61 8.64
C LYS A 42 1.79 12.13 7.81
N ALA A 43 3.03 11.91 8.27
CA ALA A 43 4.23 12.31 7.58
C ALA A 43 5.30 11.22 7.71
N SER A 44 6.07 10.99 6.64
CA SER A 44 7.15 10.02 6.65
C SER A 44 8.41 10.64 6.06
N TYR A 45 9.54 10.44 6.73
CA TYR A 45 10.82 11.00 6.36
C TYR A 45 11.82 9.89 6.08
N LEU A 46 12.59 10.04 5.00
CA LEU A 46 13.72 9.18 4.70
C LEU A 46 15.00 9.83 5.24
N ALA A 47 15.70 9.10 6.08
CA ALA A 47 16.96 9.54 6.66
C ALA A 47 18.02 8.43 6.60
N SER A 48 19.28 8.78 6.85
CA SER A 48 20.34 7.78 7.04
C SER A 48 20.09 6.96 8.31
N PRO A 49 20.58 5.71 8.41
CA PRO A 49 20.44 4.91 9.63
C PRO A 49 20.89 5.64 10.92
N PRO A 50 22.02 6.36 10.95
CA PRO A 50 22.41 7.12 12.14
C PRO A 50 21.38 8.20 12.53
N LEU A 51 20.80 8.91 11.56
CA LEU A 51 19.77 9.92 11.85
C LEU A 51 18.47 9.28 12.35
N VAL A 52 18.10 8.09 11.88
CA VAL A 52 16.95 7.36 12.45
C VAL A 52 17.18 7.06 13.93
N VAL A 53 18.39 6.66 14.30
CA VAL A 53 18.76 6.46 15.72
C VAL A 53 18.70 7.77 16.50
N ALA A 54 19.21 8.87 15.95
CA ALA A 54 19.17 10.18 16.59
C ALA A 54 17.73 10.64 16.88
N TYR A 55 16.84 10.53 15.91
CA TYR A 55 15.40 10.85 16.11
C TYR A 55 14.71 9.91 17.09
N ALA A 56 15.10 8.64 17.16
CA ALA A 56 14.58 7.70 18.11
C ALA A 56 15.01 8.05 19.55
N LEU A 57 16.24 8.51 19.73
CA LEU A 57 16.75 9.01 21.03
C LEU A 57 16.06 10.32 21.45
N ALA A 58 15.90 11.25 20.51
CA ALA A 58 15.21 12.52 20.76
C ALA A 58 13.71 12.32 21.11
N GLY A 59 13.08 11.27 20.57
CA GLY A 59 11.66 10.99 20.80
C GLY A 59 10.69 11.99 20.14
N THR A 60 11.17 12.93 19.35
CA THR A 60 10.38 13.96 18.66
C THR A 60 10.98 14.31 17.30
N LEU A 61 10.10 14.73 16.38
CA LEU A 61 10.50 15.32 15.09
C LEU A 61 10.66 16.84 15.16
N ASN A 62 10.11 17.46 16.20
CA ASN A 62 10.22 18.89 16.42
C ASN A 62 11.47 19.21 17.24
N ILE A 63 12.62 19.05 16.64
CA ILE A 63 13.96 19.25 17.23
C ILE A 63 14.92 19.78 16.16
N ASP A 64 15.76 20.72 16.53
CA ASP A 64 16.95 21.11 15.75
C ASP A 64 18.12 20.22 16.15
N LEU A 65 18.37 19.15 15.36
CA LEU A 65 19.43 18.18 15.65
C LEU A 65 20.84 18.78 15.74
N LEU A 66 21.07 20.00 15.22
CA LEU A 66 22.36 20.65 15.28
C LEU A 66 22.57 21.43 16.57
N ASN A 67 21.49 21.98 17.15
CA ASN A 67 21.57 22.93 18.25
C ASN A 67 20.87 22.45 19.52
N ASP A 68 19.88 21.56 19.40
CA ASP A 68 19.15 21.05 20.56
C ASP A 68 19.75 19.72 21.06
N PRO A 69 19.73 19.46 22.38
CA PRO A 69 20.16 18.18 22.90
C PRO A 69 19.17 17.07 22.54
N LEU A 70 19.68 15.91 22.16
CA LEU A 70 18.89 14.69 21.92
C LEU A 70 18.27 14.14 23.21
N GLY A 71 18.88 14.43 24.34
CA GLY A 71 18.49 13.97 25.67
C GLY A 71 19.53 14.36 26.71
N PHE A 72 19.47 13.69 27.86
CA PHE A 72 20.38 13.92 28.97
C PHE A 72 20.97 12.58 29.43
N ASP A 73 22.23 12.57 29.81
CA ASP A 73 22.89 11.41 30.37
C ASP A 73 22.47 11.11 31.84
N HIS A 74 23.05 10.10 32.43
CA HIS A 74 22.76 9.70 33.80
C HIS A 74 23.21 10.74 34.88
N GLU A 75 24.07 11.70 34.50
CA GLU A 75 24.50 12.84 35.31
C GLU A 75 23.66 14.09 35.00
N ASN A 76 22.62 13.98 34.19
CA ASN A 76 21.78 15.06 33.76
C ASN A 76 22.51 16.14 32.90
N LYS A 77 23.56 15.72 32.17
CA LYS A 77 24.23 16.56 31.22
C LYS A 77 23.57 16.42 29.83
N PRO A 78 23.41 17.51 29.07
CA PRO A 78 22.84 17.44 27.73
C PRO A 78 23.76 16.64 26.79
N VAL A 79 23.16 15.77 25.97
CA VAL A 79 23.82 14.99 24.93
C VAL A 79 23.34 15.48 23.59
N PHE A 80 24.27 15.93 22.74
CA PHE A 80 24.01 16.45 21.42
C PHE A 80 24.30 15.42 20.32
N LEU A 81 23.82 15.68 19.12
CA LEU A 81 24.10 14.81 17.97
C LEU A 81 25.63 14.62 17.75
N ALA A 82 26.39 15.68 17.92
CA ALA A 82 27.85 15.64 17.75
C ALA A 82 28.55 14.68 18.72
N ASP A 83 27.97 14.45 19.91
CA ASP A 83 28.54 13.56 20.93
C ASP A 83 28.36 12.08 20.59
N ILE A 84 27.37 11.75 19.76
CA ILE A 84 27.05 10.37 19.36
C ILE A 84 27.34 10.09 17.88
N TRP A 85 27.71 11.10 17.11
CA TRP A 85 27.99 10.92 15.69
C TRP A 85 29.31 10.20 15.49
N PRO A 86 29.32 9.04 14.78
CA PRO A 86 30.54 8.28 14.59
C PRO A 86 31.54 9.03 13.71
N SER A 87 32.82 8.96 14.06
CA SER A 87 33.90 9.45 13.22
C SER A 87 34.11 8.56 11.98
N ASP A 88 34.78 9.09 10.97
CA ASP A 88 35.12 8.32 9.76
C ASP A 88 36.02 7.13 10.07
N GLU A 89 36.90 7.26 11.08
CA GLU A 89 37.77 6.19 11.57
C GLU A 89 36.95 5.07 12.21
N GLU A 90 36.03 5.39 13.12
CA GLU A 90 35.13 4.41 13.75
C GLU A 90 34.27 3.69 12.74
N LEU A 91 33.76 4.42 11.73
CA LEU A 91 32.98 3.81 10.63
C LEU A 91 33.82 2.83 9.81
N LYS A 92 35.04 3.22 9.43
CA LYS A 92 35.94 2.34 8.67
C LYS A 92 36.33 1.09 9.46
N GLU A 93 36.68 1.26 10.73
CA GLU A 93 37.03 0.15 11.61
C GLU A 93 35.82 -0.81 11.77
N THR A 94 34.65 -0.27 12.08
CA THR A 94 33.43 -1.06 12.26
C THR A 94 33.07 -1.81 10.97
N ILE A 95 33.13 -1.15 9.82
CA ILE A 95 32.85 -1.78 8.53
C ILE A 95 33.85 -2.90 8.23
N SER A 96 35.14 -2.69 8.48
CA SER A 96 36.16 -3.70 8.22
C SER A 96 36.07 -4.93 9.15
N LEU A 97 35.58 -4.73 10.36
CA LEU A 97 35.32 -5.83 11.32
C LEU A 97 34.00 -6.54 11.03
N ALA A 98 32.99 -5.82 10.61
CA ALA A 98 31.63 -6.36 10.43
C ALA A 98 31.40 -7.00 9.05
N ILE A 99 32.10 -6.52 8.00
CA ILE A 99 31.88 -6.98 6.62
C ILE A 99 33.11 -7.77 6.16
N THR A 100 33.06 -9.09 6.35
CA THR A 100 34.14 -9.99 5.94
C THR A 100 33.67 -10.97 4.86
N PRO A 101 34.58 -11.52 4.03
CA PRO A 101 34.22 -12.57 3.07
C PRO A 101 33.58 -13.80 3.73
N GLU A 102 34.06 -14.16 4.94
CA GLU A 102 33.56 -15.29 5.71
C GLU A 102 32.09 -15.10 6.09
N MET A 103 31.71 -13.88 6.50
CA MET A 103 30.31 -13.54 6.80
C MET A 103 29.39 -13.77 5.59
N PHE A 104 29.84 -13.40 4.40
CA PHE A 104 29.08 -13.67 3.17
C PHE A 104 29.01 -15.17 2.88
N GLN A 105 30.12 -15.87 3.01
CA GLN A 105 30.13 -17.32 2.82
C GLN A 105 29.20 -18.02 3.81
N GLU A 106 29.25 -17.68 5.08
CA GLU A 106 28.37 -18.23 6.11
C GLU A 106 26.89 -17.95 5.82
N LYS A 107 26.55 -16.69 5.46
CA LYS A 107 25.13 -16.29 5.21
C LYS A 107 24.57 -16.84 3.90
N TYR A 108 25.42 -17.07 2.90
CA TYR A 108 24.96 -17.50 1.57
C TYR A 108 25.32 -18.95 1.22
N SER A 109 26.06 -19.65 2.08
CA SER A 109 26.38 -21.06 1.85
C SER A 109 25.15 -21.96 1.80
N ASP A 110 24.08 -21.58 2.45
CA ASP A 110 22.88 -22.39 2.65
C ASP A 110 21.58 -21.63 2.36
N VAL A 111 21.63 -20.74 1.36
CA VAL A 111 20.47 -19.90 0.96
C VAL A 111 19.25 -20.73 0.55
N MET A 112 19.45 -21.98 0.15
CA MET A 112 18.38 -22.86 -0.34
C MET A 112 17.74 -23.70 0.77
N GLN A 113 18.30 -23.72 1.97
CA GLN A 113 17.77 -24.48 3.11
C GLN A 113 17.10 -23.50 4.11
N GLU A 114 15.83 -23.22 3.87
CA GLU A 114 15.02 -22.43 4.79
C GLU A 114 13.99 -23.35 5.45
N PRO A 115 14.15 -23.68 6.76
CA PRO A 115 13.26 -24.64 7.43
C PRO A 115 11.78 -24.30 7.35
N LEU A 116 11.45 -23.00 7.35
CA LEU A 116 10.06 -22.56 7.19
C LEU A 116 9.54 -22.81 5.78
N TRP A 117 10.40 -22.62 4.78
CA TRP A 117 10.06 -22.91 3.38
C TRP A 117 9.92 -24.42 3.15
N ASP A 118 10.87 -25.20 3.67
CA ASP A 118 10.90 -26.66 3.52
C ASP A 118 9.77 -27.35 4.27
N SER A 119 9.22 -26.71 5.31
CA SER A 119 8.07 -27.22 6.07
C SER A 119 6.72 -27.02 5.37
N ILE A 120 6.68 -26.22 4.28
CA ILE A 120 5.44 -25.99 3.54
C ILE A 120 5.08 -27.28 2.78
N PRO A 121 3.94 -27.92 3.08
CA PRO A 121 3.52 -29.11 2.34
C PRO A 121 3.25 -28.72 0.88
N ALA A 122 4.03 -29.29 -0.03
CA ALA A 122 3.86 -29.10 -1.46
C ALA A 122 3.41 -30.42 -2.09
N GLU A 123 2.18 -30.48 -2.55
CA GLU A 123 1.71 -31.60 -3.36
C GLU A 123 2.23 -31.44 -4.79
N SER A 124 2.79 -32.53 -5.34
CA SER A 124 3.22 -32.57 -6.75
C SER A 124 1.99 -32.73 -7.63
N SER A 125 1.37 -31.65 -8.01
CA SER A 125 0.25 -31.62 -8.94
C SER A 125 0.57 -30.75 -10.16
N SER A 126 0.03 -31.11 -11.32
CA SER A 126 0.12 -30.30 -12.54
C SER A 126 -0.84 -29.08 -12.53
N LEU A 127 -1.80 -29.08 -11.62
CA LEU A 127 -2.79 -28.02 -11.46
C LEU A 127 -2.78 -27.58 -10.00
N TYR A 128 -3.03 -26.28 -9.78
CA TYR A 128 -3.21 -25.76 -8.44
C TYR A 128 -4.58 -26.17 -7.89
N ASP A 129 -4.61 -26.71 -6.69
CA ASP A 129 -5.86 -27.03 -5.99
C ASP A 129 -6.39 -25.78 -5.30
N TRP A 130 -7.48 -25.24 -5.86
CA TRP A 130 -8.08 -23.99 -5.39
C TRP A 130 -8.96 -24.24 -4.17
N GLU A 131 -8.63 -23.59 -3.07
CA GLU A 131 -9.45 -23.58 -1.85
C GLU A 131 -10.53 -22.48 -1.96
N PRO A 132 -11.83 -22.85 -2.08
CA PRO A 132 -12.91 -21.89 -2.27
C PRO A 132 -13.05 -20.89 -1.11
N ASP A 133 -12.72 -21.31 0.11
CA ASP A 133 -12.85 -20.51 1.32
C ASP A 133 -11.58 -19.71 1.65
N SER A 134 -10.52 -19.83 0.87
CA SER A 134 -9.30 -19.07 1.07
C SER A 134 -9.55 -17.57 0.96
N THR A 135 -9.10 -16.81 1.97
CA THR A 135 -9.14 -15.34 1.96
C THR A 135 -7.85 -14.71 1.46
N TYR A 136 -6.83 -15.52 1.10
CA TYR A 136 -5.54 -15.07 0.57
C TYR A 136 -5.36 -15.35 -0.93
N ILE A 137 -5.79 -16.54 -1.39
CA ILE A 137 -5.63 -16.96 -2.79
C ILE A 137 -6.98 -17.44 -3.29
N ARG A 138 -7.53 -16.77 -4.31
CA ARG A 138 -8.80 -17.15 -4.93
C ARG A 138 -8.64 -17.31 -6.44
N LEU A 139 -9.41 -18.25 -7.01
CA LEU A 139 -9.50 -18.39 -8.45
C LEU A 139 -9.98 -17.07 -9.06
N PRO A 140 -9.17 -16.43 -9.91
CA PRO A 140 -9.55 -15.16 -10.51
C PRO A 140 -10.57 -15.33 -11.63
N THR A 141 -11.46 -14.34 -11.78
CA THR A 141 -12.54 -14.34 -12.77
C THR A 141 -12.10 -13.89 -14.18
N PHE A 142 -10.81 -13.58 -14.38
CA PHE A 142 -10.31 -13.01 -15.64
C PHE A 142 -10.46 -13.93 -16.86
N PHE A 143 -10.58 -15.23 -16.64
CA PHE A 143 -10.69 -16.24 -17.69
C PHE A 143 -12.13 -16.73 -17.89
N GLU A 144 -13.08 -16.24 -17.10
CA GLU A 144 -14.48 -16.59 -17.25
C GLU A 144 -15.03 -16.02 -18.56
N GLY A 145 -15.67 -16.86 -19.35
CA GLY A 145 -16.26 -16.44 -20.63
C GLY A 145 -15.28 -16.12 -21.74
N ILE A 146 -13.99 -16.44 -21.60
CA ILE A 146 -13.01 -16.29 -22.68
C ILE A 146 -13.42 -17.15 -23.88
N LYS A 147 -13.45 -16.51 -25.05
CA LYS A 147 -13.72 -17.17 -26.32
C LYS A 147 -12.42 -17.37 -27.09
N PRO A 148 -12.33 -18.42 -27.95
CA PRO A 148 -11.14 -18.67 -28.78
C PRO A 148 -10.82 -17.52 -29.75
N GLN A 149 -11.82 -16.72 -30.11
CA GLN A 149 -11.65 -15.55 -30.95
C GLN A 149 -12.06 -14.29 -30.20
N PRO A 150 -11.27 -13.21 -30.34
CA PRO A 150 -11.62 -11.92 -29.72
C PRO A 150 -12.99 -11.42 -30.19
N GLU A 151 -13.74 -10.85 -29.28
CA GLU A 151 -14.98 -10.16 -29.61
C GLU A 151 -14.69 -8.88 -30.40
N LYS A 152 -15.63 -8.47 -31.24
CA LYS A 152 -15.54 -7.17 -31.92
C LYS A 152 -15.60 -6.05 -30.90
N ILE A 153 -14.79 -5.01 -31.14
CA ILE A 153 -14.84 -3.79 -30.32
C ILE A 153 -16.17 -3.09 -30.62
N GLU A 154 -17.00 -3.00 -29.60
CA GLU A 154 -18.28 -2.29 -29.68
C GLU A 154 -18.15 -0.88 -29.07
N PRO A 155 -18.92 0.09 -29.59
CA PRO A 155 -18.95 1.44 -29.01
C PRO A 155 -19.44 1.41 -27.56
N ILE A 156 -18.76 2.13 -26.68
CA ILE A 156 -19.21 2.35 -25.30
C ILE A 156 -20.33 3.41 -25.35
N LYS A 157 -21.54 3.03 -24.93
CA LYS A 157 -22.72 3.91 -24.93
C LYS A 157 -23.21 4.12 -23.51
N ASP A 158 -23.75 5.29 -23.24
CA ASP A 158 -24.43 5.66 -21.99
C ASP A 158 -23.59 5.47 -20.72
N ALA A 159 -22.24 5.50 -20.86
CA ALA A 159 -21.32 5.34 -19.75
C ALA A 159 -21.46 6.47 -18.72
N ARG A 160 -21.19 6.14 -17.46
CA ARG A 160 -21.08 7.10 -16.36
C ARG A 160 -19.62 7.25 -15.92
N VAL A 161 -19.28 8.46 -15.49
CA VAL A 161 -17.97 8.75 -14.91
C VAL A 161 -17.97 8.24 -13.47
N LEU A 162 -17.14 7.23 -13.18
CA LEU A 162 -16.94 6.73 -11.83
C LEU A 162 -16.01 7.66 -11.04
N LEU A 163 -14.96 8.15 -11.70
CA LEU A 163 -13.93 9.00 -11.10
C LEU A 163 -13.53 10.11 -12.08
N LYS A 164 -13.31 11.31 -11.52
CA LYS A 164 -12.67 12.43 -12.20
C LYS A 164 -11.48 12.87 -11.38
N LEU A 165 -10.29 12.52 -11.83
CA LEU A 165 -9.02 12.68 -11.12
C LEU A 165 -8.17 13.79 -11.75
N GLY A 166 -7.21 14.31 -10.98
CA GLY A 166 -6.21 15.27 -11.48
C GLY A 166 -5.01 14.59 -12.14
N ASP A 167 -3.89 15.31 -12.13
CA ASP A 167 -2.60 14.87 -12.67
C ASP A 167 -1.88 13.91 -11.70
N SER A 168 -0.89 13.17 -12.22
CA SER A 168 0.05 12.35 -11.45
C SER A 168 -0.62 11.32 -10.54
N VAL A 169 -1.69 10.71 -11.02
CA VAL A 169 -2.34 9.58 -10.33
C VAL A 169 -1.43 8.37 -10.41
N THR A 170 -0.83 8.01 -9.29
CA THR A 170 0.16 6.91 -9.23
C THR A 170 -0.51 5.54 -9.21
N THR A 171 0.26 4.50 -9.52
CA THR A 171 -0.21 3.11 -9.36
C THR A 171 -0.55 2.77 -7.91
N ASP A 172 0.02 3.48 -6.92
CA ASP A 172 -0.36 3.37 -5.51
C ASP A 172 -1.72 4.00 -5.21
N HIS A 173 -2.10 5.06 -5.91
CA HIS A 173 -3.45 5.61 -5.83
C HIS A 173 -4.49 4.65 -6.40
N ILE A 174 -4.15 3.98 -7.50
CA ILE A 174 -5.07 3.05 -8.18
C ILE A 174 -5.16 1.72 -7.44
N SER A 175 -4.02 1.15 -7.04
CA SER A 175 -3.95 -0.14 -6.34
C SER A 175 -3.06 -0.05 -5.10
N PRO A 176 -3.59 0.35 -3.94
CA PRO A 176 -2.83 0.47 -2.71
C PRO A 176 -2.31 -0.88 -2.23
N ALA A 177 -1.20 -0.85 -1.48
CA ALA A 177 -0.55 -2.05 -0.95
C ALA A 177 -0.57 -2.12 0.58
N GLY A 178 -0.90 -1.02 1.26
CA GLY A 178 -0.89 -0.88 2.72
C GLY A 178 -2.04 -1.58 3.43
N ALA A 179 -2.13 -1.35 4.73
CA ALA A 179 -3.25 -1.77 5.55
C ALA A 179 -4.55 -1.02 5.16
N PHE A 180 -5.67 -1.57 5.53
CA PHE A 180 -6.98 -1.02 5.25
C PHE A 180 -7.90 -1.10 6.48
N PRO A 181 -8.86 -0.17 6.62
CA PRO A 181 -9.76 -0.13 7.77
C PRO A 181 -10.82 -1.24 7.71
N SER A 182 -11.30 -1.64 8.87
CA SER A 182 -12.39 -2.63 8.99
C SER A 182 -13.72 -2.13 8.40
N SER A 183 -13.94 -0.82 8.42
CA SER A 183 -15.16 -0.19 7.90
C SER A 183 -15.21 -0.07 6.38
N GLY A 184 -14.04 -0.14 5.70
CA GLY A 184 -13.97 -0.06 4.24
C GLY A 184 -14.43 -1.36 3.55
N PRO A 185 -14.66 -1.33 2.23
CA PRO A 185 -15.19 -2.48 1.49
C PRO A 185 -14.38 -3.78 1.65
N ALA A 186 -13.05 -3.68 1.63
CA ALA A 186 -12.18 -4.85 1.82
C ALA A 186 -12.25 -5.40 3.26
N GLY A 187 -12.34 -4.50 4.26
CA GLY A 187 -12.50 -4.90 5.66
C GLY A 187 -13.82 -5.59 5.92
N ARG A 188 -14.93 -5.02 5.43
CA ARG A 188 -16.26 -5.64 5.52
C ARG A 188 -16.27 -7.05 4.92
N TYR A 189 -15.73 -7.19 3.71
CA TYR A 189 -15.59 -8.49 3.05
C TYR A 189 -14.83 -9.51 3.90
N LEU A 190 -13.71 -9.14 4.52
CA LEU A 190 -12.95 -10.06 5.36
C LEU A 190 -13.71 -10.44 6.63
N ILE A 191 -14.41 -9.51 7.28
CA ILE A 191 -15.24 -9.79 8.45
C ILE A 191 -16.37 -10.76 8.09
N GLU A 192 -17.05 -10.56 6.96
CA GLU A 192 -18.07 -11.46 6.43
C GLU A 192 -17.57 -12.87 6.16
N ASN A 193 -16.26 -13.00 5.83
CA ASN A 193 -15.57 -14.29 5.66
C ASN A 193 -14.88 -14.77 6.96
N GLY A 194 -15.23 -14.25 8.12
CA GLY A 194 -14.79 -14.73 9.43
C GLY A 194 -13.36 -14.32 9.82
N VAL A 195 -12.71 -13.42 9.08
CA VAL A 195 -11.35 -12.94 9.39
C VAL A 195 -11.41 -11.85 10.47
N LYS A 196 -10.66 -12.02 11.55
CA LYS A 196 -10.55 -11.00 12.60
C LYS A 196 -9.72 -9.82 12.11
N PHE A 197 -9.97 -8.64 12.66
CA PHE A 197 -9.22 -7.43 12.32
C PHE A 197 -7.70 -7.57 12.52
N SER A 198 -7.26 -8.25 13.58
CA SER A 198 -5.85 -8.56 13.83
C SER A 198 -5.18 -9.33 12.68
N ASP A 199 -5.97 -10.08 11.90
CA ASP A 199 -5.50 -10.99 10.86
C ASP A 199 -5.72 -10.43 9.45
N PHE A 200 -6.14 -9.17 9.33
CA PHE A 200 -6.41 -8.52 8.04
C PHE A 200 -5.18 -8.43 7.16
N ASN A 201 -4.04 -8.13 7.79
CA ASN A 201 -2.81 -7.92 7.07
C ASN A 201 -2.92 -6.69 6.11
N SER A 202 -2.42 -6.78 4.89
CA SER A 202 -2.41 -5.67 3.95
C SER A 202 -2.94 -6.08 2.57
N PHE A 203 -3.30 -5.11 1.73
CA PHE A 203 -3.60 -5.37 0.32
C PHE A 203 -2.47 -6.12 -0.39
N GLY A 204 -1.20 -5.74 -0.11
CA GLY A 204 -0.04 -6.39 -0.68
C GLY A 204 0.07 -7.88 -0.32
N SER A 205 -0.27 -8.25 0.91
CA SER A 205 -0.27 -9.64 1.37
C SER A 205 -1.41 -10.46 0.79
N ARG A 206 -2.53 -9.82 0.45
CA ARG A 206 -3.74 -10.46 -0.10
C ARG A 206 -3.89 -10.29 -1.60
N ARG A 207 -2.83 -9.91 -2.30
CA ARG A 207 -2.85 -9.68 -3.76
C ARG A 207 -3.25 -10.88 -4.61
N GLY A 208 -3.23 -12.08 -4.04
CA GLY A 208 -3.76 -13.31 -4.64
C GLY A 208 -5.28 -13.45 -4.54
N ASN A 209 -5.96 -12.53 -3.84
CA ASN A 209 -7.40 -12.52 -3.70
C ASN A 209 -8.00 -11.30 -4.44
N HIS A 210 -8.61 -11.55 -5.60
CA HIS A 210 -9.19 -10.50 -6.43
C HIS A 210 -10.35 -9.77 -5.75
N GLU A 211 -11.09 -10.43 -4.86
CA GLU A 211 -12.17 -9.83 -4.10
C GLU A 211 -11.68 -8.75 -3.13
N VAL A 212 -10.55 -8.99 -2.47
CA VAL A 212 -9.91 -7.97 -1.62
C VAL A 212 -9.35 -6.84 -2.48
N MET A 213 -8.64 -7.19 -3.57
CA MET A 213 -7.96 -6.21 -4.40
C MET A 213 -8.89 -5.27 -5.14
N MET A 214 -10.01 -5.78 -5.69
CA MET A 214 -10.99 -4.90 -6.35
C MET A 214 -11.66 -3.93 -5.37
N ARG A 215 -11.86 -4.33 -4.12
CA ARG A 215 -12.39 -3.48 -3.05
C ARG A 215 -11.40 -2.42 -2.58
N GLY A 216 -10.10 -2.62 -2.85
CA GLY A 216 -9.03 -1.65 -2.60
C GLY A 216 -8.70 -0.76 -3.81
N THR A 217 -9.28 -1.05 -4.97
CA THR A 217 -9.01 -0.27 -6.17
C THR A 217 -9.54 1.16 -6.02
N PHE A 218 -8.64 2.14 -6.20
CA PHE A 218 -8.87 3.56 -5.90
C PHE A 218 -9.22 3.88 -4.44
N ALA A 219 -8.91 3.00 -3.49
CA ALA A 219 -9.15 3.22 -2.06
C ALA A 219 -7.97 3.87 -1.32
N ASN A 220 -7.00 4.45 -2.03
CA ASN A 220 -5.91 5.16 -1.39
C ASN A 220 -6.43 6.38 -0.63
N VAL A 221 -5.98 6.56 0.61
CA VAL A 221 -6.43 7.64 1.52
C VAL A 221 -6.14 9.06 1.01
N ARG A 222 -5.25 9.22 0.02
CA ARG A 222 -4.88 10.52 -0.55
C ARG A 222 -5.51 10.81 -1.91
N ILE A 223 -6.34 9.90 -2.42
CA ILE A 223 -7.00 10.14 -3.68
C ILE A 223 -8.02 11.27 -3.53
N ARG A 224 -8.06 12.17 -4.52
CA ARG A 224 -9.03 13.27 -4.57
C ARG A 224 -9.87 13.11 -5.80
N ASN A 225 -11.10 12.76 -5.61
CA ASN A 225 -12.07 12.60 -6.69
C ASN A 225 -12.93 13.87 -6.82
N GLN A 226 -12.82 14.56 -7.95
CA GLN A 226 -13.58 15.79 -8.20
C GLN A 226 -15.10 15.58 -8.29
N LEU A 227 -15.57 14.32 -8.38
CA LEU A 227 -17.00 14.00 -8.27
C LEU A 227 -17.50 13.98 -6.82
N ALA A 228 -16.59 13.93 -5.84
CA ALA A 228 -16.90 14.05 -4.42
C ALA A 228 -16.04 15.17 -3.82
N PRO A 229 -16.34 16.44 -4.13
CA PRO A 229 -15.55 17.59 -3.67
C PRO A 229 -15.48 17.61 -2.14
N ASP A 230 -14.41 18.20 -1.62
CA ASP A 230 -14.12 18.33 -0.19
C ASP A 230 -13.92 16.99 0.56
N THR A 231 -13.71 15.90 -0.18
CA THR A 231 -13.38 14.56 0.38
C THR A 231 -12.00 14.11 -0.06
N GLU A 232 -11.39 13.24 0.75
CA GLU A 232 -10.19 12.48 0.42
C GLU A 232 -10.46 10.98 0.65
N GLY A 233 -9.75 10.14 -0.09
CA GLY A 233 -9.89 8.68 0.02
C GLY A 233 -10.75 8.06 -1.07
N GLY A 234 -11.09 6.80 -0.86
CA GLY A 234 -11.74 5.95 -1.85
C GLY A 234 -13.24 6.19 -2.01
N VAL A 235 -13.67 7.42 -2.19
CA VAL A 235 -15.09 7.80 -2.31
C VAL A 235 -15.42 8.43 -3.65
N THR A 236 -16.66 8.29 -4.06
CA THR A 236 -17.25 8.93 -5.24
C THR A 236 -18.70 9.29 -5.01
N THR A 237 -19.25 10.10 -5.88
CA THR A 237 -20.69 10.39 -5.92
C THR A 237 -21.39 9.45 -6.90
N TYR A 238 -22.35 8.68 -6.41
CA TYR A 238 -23.27 7.93 -7.26
C TYR A 238 -24.25 8.90 -7.90
N LEU A 239 -24.03 9.22 -9.17
CA LEU A 239 -24.69 10.33 -9.86
C LEU A 239 -26.22 10.24 -9.92
N PRO A 240 -26.84 9.04 -10.05
CA PRO A 240 -28.31 8.96 -10.09
C PRO A 240 -29.02 9.50 -8.85
N THR A 241 -28.41 9.37 -7.67
CA THR A 241 -29.00 9.83 -6.40
C THR A 241 -28.22 10.95 -5.74
N ASN A 242 -27.04 11.35 -6.28
CA ASN A 242 -26.07 12.28 -5.69
C ASN A 242 -25.58 11.84 -4.29
N GLU A 243 -25.56 10.55 -4.02
CA GLU A 243 -25.10 9.97 -2.78
C GLU A 243 -23.56 9.75 -2.83
N VAL A 244 -22.83 10.23 -1.81
CA VAL A 244 -21.40 9.96 -1.66
C VAL A 244 -21.20 8.62 -0.97
N MET A 245 -20.42 7.74 -1.58
CA MET A 245 -20.17 6.38 -1.07
C MET A 245 -18.81 5.86 -1.49
N ASP A 246 -18.39 4.70 -0.98
CA ASP A 246 -17.18 4.02 -1.42
C ASP A 246 -17.21 3.77 -2.93
N ILE A 247 -16.07 3.96 -3.61
CA ILE A 247 -15.94 3.75 -5.06
C ILE A 247 -16.36 2.33 -5.45
N TYR A 248 -15.98 1.35 -4.63
CA TYR A 248 -16.39 -0.05 -4.84
C TYR A 248 -17.92 -0.19 -4.81
N ASP A 249 -18.58 0.34 -3.79
CA ASP A 249 -20.02 0.21 -3.62
C ASP A 249 -20.78 0.90 -4.77
N ALA A 250 -20.33 2.09 -5.16
CA ALA A 250 -20.88 2.79 -6.33
C ALA A 250 -20.71 1.98 -7.62
N SER A 251 -19.53 1.38 -7.82
CA SER A 251 -19.26 0.57 -8.99
C SER A 251 -20.13 -0.67 -9.07
N MET A 252 -20.36 -1.34 -7.92
CA MET A 252 -21.27 -2.50 -7.87
C MET A 252 -22.72 -2.13 -8.17
N ARG A 253 -23.19 -0.97 -7.71
CA ARG A 253 -24.53 -0.47 -8.08
C ARG A 253 -24.66 -0.23 -9.58
N TYR A 254 -23.71 0.46 -10.21
CA TYR A 254 -23.73 0.66 -11.66
C TYR A 254 -23.64 -0.66 -12.44
N GLN A 255 -22.83 -1.61 -11.97
CA GLN A 255 -22.74 -2.92 -12.63
C GLN A 255 -24.04 -3.70 -12.54
N SER A 256 -24.77 -3.65 -11.40
CA SER A 256 -26.08 -4.30 -11.26
C SER A 256 -27.14 -3.70 -12.20
N GLU A 257 -26.95 -2.45 -12.63
CA GLU A 257 -27.79 -1.75 -13.59
C GLU A 257 -27.29 -1.88 -15.05
N ASN A 258 -26.21 -2.65 -15.26
CA ASN A 258 -25.52 -2.79 -16.56
C ASN A 258 -25.02 -1.45 -17.15
N VAL A 259 -24.69 -0.49 -16.32
CA VAL A 259 -24.18 0.81 -16.74
C VAL A 259 -22.65 0.75 -16.88
N PRO A 260 -22.10 0.98 -18.09
CA PRO A 260 -20.65 0.99 -18.27
C PRO A 260 -20.02 2.21 -17.59
N LEU A 261 -18.81 2.03 -17.07
CA LEU A 261 -18.09 3.06 -16.33
C LEU A 261 -16.85 3.54 -17.08
N ILE A 262 -16.49 4.80 -16.85
CA ILE A 262 -15.25 5.40 -17.33
C ILE A 262 -14.56 6.16 -16.20
N VAL A 263 -13.24 6.30 -16.32
CA VAL A 263 -12.40 7.13 -15.46
C VAL A 263 -11.82 8.27 -16.29
N LEU A 264 -11.91 9.49 -15.78
CA LEU A 264 -11.25 10.66 -16.35
C LEU A 264 -10.06 11.04 -15.47
N ALA A 265 -8.91 11.32 -16.06
CA ALA A 265 -7.72 11.72 -15.34
C ALA A 265 -6.91 12.77 -16.12
N GLY A 266 -6.00 13.44 -15.42
CA GLY A 266 -5.08 14.39 -16.00
C GLY A 266 -3.85 13.75 -16.63
N SER A 267 -2.72 14.42 -16.58
CA SER A 267 -1.43 13.96 -17.10
C SER A 267 -0.75 12.94 -16.17
N GLN A 268 0.13 12.12 -16.75
CA GLN A 268 0.96 11.14 -16.03
C GLN A 268 0.16 10.09 -15.23
N TYR A 269 -0.99 9.64 -15.79
CA TYR A 269 -1.79 8.60 -15.15
C TYR A 269 -1.02 7.27 -15.12
N GLY A 270 -0.99 6.63 -13.94
CA GLY A 270 -0.34 5.34 -13.72
C GLY A 270 1.17 5.43 -13.48
N THR A 271 1.70 6.61 -13.11
CA THR A 271 3.12 6.76 -12.73
C THR A 271 3.46 5.93 -11.49
N GLY A 272 4.72 5.52 -11.37
CA GLY A 272 5.20 4.74 -10.22
C GLY A 272 5.55 3.30 -10.56
N SER A 273 5.40 2.38 -9.59
CA SER A 273 5.73 0.97 -9.76
C SER A 273 4.78 0.29 -10.75
N SER A 274 5.30 -0.67 -11.54
CA SER A 274 4.42 -1.51 -12.38
C SER A 274 3.56 -2.42 -11.51
N ARG A 275 2.24 -2.22 -11.59
CA ARG A 275 1.25 -3.02 -10.87
C ARG A 275 0.15 -3.42 -11.81
N ASP A 276 0.07 -4.70 -12.09
CA ASP A 276 -1.00 -5.29 -12.88
C ASP A 276 -2.38 -5.08 -12.24
N TRP A 277 -2.46 -5.02 -10.90
CA TRP A 277 -3.71 -4.71 -10.20
C TRP A 277 -4.24 -3.30 -10.47
N ALA A 278 -3.41 -2.36 -10.89
CA ALA A 278 -3.89 -1.05 -11.33
C ALA A 278 -4.78 -1.16 -12.59
N ALA A 279 -4.53 -2.12 -13.45
CA ALA A 279 -5.39 -2.43 -14.60
C ALA A 279 -6.50 -3.43 -14.24
N LYS A 280 -6.14 -4.55 -13.59
CA LYS A 280 -7.09 -5.63 -13.22
C LYS A 280 -8.20 -5.15 -12.30
N GLY A 281 -7.86 -4.41 -11.24
CA GLY A 281 -8.84 -3.85 -10.32
C GLY A 281 -9.78 -2.88 -11.01
N THR A 282 -9.24 -2.02 -11.85
CA THR A 282 -10.03 -1.07 -12.66
C THR A 282 -11.03 -1.80 -13.57
N LEU A 283 -10.60 -2.88 -14.23
CA LEU A 283 -11.48 -3.74 -15.04
C LEU A 283 -12.59 -4.37 -14.22
N LEU A 284 -12.26 -4.93 -13.04
CA LEU A 284 -13.22 -5.58 -12.15
C LEU A 284 -14.26 -4.61 -11.57
N LEU A 285 -13.93 -3.33 -11.44
CA LEU A 285 -14.90 -2.29 -11.11
C LEU A 285 -15.84 -1.93 -12.28
N GLY A 286 -15.80 -2.64 -13.42
CA GLY A 286 -16.68 -2.40 -14.57
C GLY A 286 -16.26 -1.20 -15.42
N VAL A 287 -15.06 -0.66 -15.21
CA VAL A 287 -14.53 0.44 -16.02
C VAL A 287 -14.15 -0.07 -17.41
N LYS A 288 -14.76 0.52 -18.43
CA LYS A 288 -14.55 0.17 -19.85
C LYS A 288 -13.45 0.99 -20.51
N ALA A 289 -13.20 2.19 -20.02
CA ALA A 289 -12.16 3.06 -20.53
C ALA A 289 -11.62 4.01 -19.47
N VAL A 290 -10.33 4.28 -19.54
CA VAL A 290 -9.67 5.37 -18.82
C VAL A 290 -9.26 6.41 -19.86
N ILE A 291 -9.68 7.65 -19.68
CA ILE A 291 -9.36 8.78 -20.54
C ILE A 291 -8.49 9.73 -19.74
N SER A 292 -7.27 9.92 -20.17
CA SER A 292 -6.34 10.84 -19.52
C SER A 292 -5.57 11.68 -20.55
N THR A 293 -5.02 12.80 -20.08
CA THR A 293 -4.21 13.69 -20.92
C THR A 293 -2.91 13.00 -21.36
N SER A 294 -2.30 12.21 -20.47
CA SER A 294 -1.17 11.32 -20.80
C SER A 294 -1.10 10.13 -19.83
N PHE A 295 -0.54 9.03 -20.33
CA PHE A 295 -0.28 7.82 -19.56
C PHE A 295 1.21 7.62 -19.37
N GLU A 296 1.57 7.07 -18.22
CA GLU A 296 2.92 6.56 -18.03
C GLU A 296 3.15 5.28 -18.85
N ARG A 297 4.36 5.15 -19.39
CA ARG A 297 4.70 4.11 -20.36
C ARG A 297 4.49 2.68 -19.83
N ILE A 298 4.80 2.45 -18.57
CA ILE A 298 4.69 1.11 -17.96
C ILE A 298 3.22 0.74 -17.71
N HIS A 299 2.38 1.73 -17.47
CA HIS A 299 0.96 1.51 -17.19
C HIS A 299 0.12 1.30 -18.45
N ARG A 300 0.55 1.86 -19.57
CA ARG A 300 -0.12 1.83 -20.87
C ARG A 300 -0.30 0.43 -21.50
#